data_4d64615ce2fef09e22d93ceee0d38b35
#
_entry.id   4d64615ce2fef09e22d93ceee0d38b35
#
_cell.length_a   1.000
_cell.length_b   1.000
_cell.length_c   1.000
_cell.angle_alpha   90.00
_cell.angle_beta   90.00
_cell.angle_gamma   90.00
#
_symmetry.space_group_name_H-M   'P 1'
#
loop_
_entity.id
_entity.type
_entity.pdbx_description
1 polymer ?
#
loop_
_entity_poly.entity_id
_entity_poly.type
_entity_poly.pdbx_seq_one_letter_code
_entity_poly.pdbx_strand_id
1 'polypeptide(L)'
;MERVLDRAQVERLIEDYSRKVDSIIDSYVDKKELLISLLQDIQAEFNYLPRDVLVKVSQKLDIPLSQIFSVATFFRAFSLKPRGRHLVTVCLGTACHVRGAQRMADKLERDYSLKPGDTTEDSKFTLETVNCLGCCALGPVVVVDGNYESQVNPDKLDRILRKYK
;
A
#
# COMPACT_ATOMS: atom_id res chain seq x y z
N MET A 1 -26.58 1.65 3.80
CA MET A 1 -27.35 1.81 2.53
C MET A 1 -26.30 1.94 1.43
N GLU A 2 -25.89 0.83 0.85
CA GLU A 2 -24.97 0.80 -0.29
C GLU A 2 -25.64 1.46 -1.48
N ARG A 3 -25.03 2.49 -2.04
CA ARG A 3 -25.48 3.08 -3.31
C ARG A 3 -25.15 2.08 -4.41
N VAL A 4 -26.14 1.38 -4.91
CA VAL A 4 -26.02 0.61 -6.15
C VAL A 4 -25.72 1.61 -7.27
N LEU A 5 -24.50 1.54 -7.83
CA LEU A 5 -24.11 2.38 -8.96
C LEU A 5 -24.96 1.99 -10.19
N ASP A 6 -25.45 2.99 -10.90
CA ASP A 6 -26.14 2.79 -12.18
C ASP A 6 -25.12 2.31 -13.24
N ARG A 7 -25.59 1.50 -14.21
CA ARG A 7 -24.78 0.91 -15.28
C ARG A 7 -23.94 1.96 -16.02
N ALA A 8 -24.51 3.13 -16.31
CA ALA A 8 -23.81 4.24 -16.94
C ALA A 8 -22.70 4.83 -16.06
N GLN A 9 -22.85 4.81 -14.72
CA GLN A 9 -21.81 5.23 -13.78
C GLN A 9 -20.66 4.24 -13.75
N VAL A 10 -20.96 2.94 -13.78
CA VAL A 10 -19.95 1.87 -13.82
C VAL A 10 -19.15 1.95 -15.13
N GLU A 11 -19.80 2.13 -16.28
CA GLU A 11 -19.14 2.28 -17.57
C GLU A 11 -18.17 3.48 -17.59
N ARG A 12 -18.60 4.63 -17.08
CA ARG A 12 -17.72 5.82 -16.96
C ARG A 12 -16.51 5.57 -16.04
N LEU A 13 -16.69 4.89 -14.93
CA LEU A 13 -15.58 4.55 -14.01
C LEU A 13 -14.57 3.62 -14.67
N ILE A 14 -15.03 2.65 -15.47
CA ILE A 14 -14.16 1.75 -16.23
C ILE A 14 -13.39 2.51 -17.31
N GLU A 15 -14.04 3.44 -18.01
CA GLU A 15 -13.39 4.28 -19.02
C GLU A 15 -12.35 5.22 -18.41
N ASP A 16 -12.66 5.85 -17.27
CA ASP A 16 -11.73 6.71 -16.54
C ASP A 16 -10.53 5.93 -16.01
N TYR A 17 -10.76 4.74 -15.45
CA TYR A 17 -9.71 3.83 -15.04
C TYR A 17 -8.80 3.46 -16.21
N SER A 18 -9.38 3.04 -17.36
CA SER A 18 -8.61 2.66 -18.54
C SER A 18 -7.79 3.83 -19.08
N ARG A 19 -8.37 5.04 -19.16
CA ARG A 19 -7.66 6.26 -19.61
C ARG A 19 -6.47 6.61 -18.72
N LYS A 20 -6.64 6.53 -17.39
CA LYS A 20 -5.55 6.78 -16.45
C LYS A 20 -4.41 5.78 -16.62
N VAL A 21 -4.72 4.48 -16.69
CA VAL A 21 -3.75 3.43 -16.96
C VAL A 21 -2.98 3.68 -18.24
N ASP A 22 -3.71 3.96 -19.33
CA ASP A 22 -3.10 4.20 -20.64
C ASP A 22 -2.21 5.44 -20.63
N SER A 23 -2.64 6.54 -20.02
CA SER A 23 -1.85 7.76 -19.88
C SER A 23 -0.53 7.53 -19.12
N ILE A 24 -0.56 6.76 -18.04
CA ILE A 24 0.66 6.42 -17.28
C ILE A 24 1.59 5.60 -18.16
N ILE A 25 1.11 4.52 -18.77
CA ILE A 25 1.94 3.61 -19.58
C ILE A 25 2.53 4.35 -20.80
N ASP A 26 1.73 5.17 -21.48
CA ASP A 26 2.15 5.88 -22.69
C ASP A 26 3.29 6.87 -22.43
N SER A 27 3.39 7.40 -21.22
CA SER A 27 4.53 8.26 -20.83
C SER A 27 5.88 7.52 -20.73
N TYR A 28 5.85 6.18 -20.76
CA TYR A 28 7.03 5.30 -20.62
C TYR A 28 7.31 4.45 -21.86
N VAL A 29 6.54 4.55 -22.95
CA VAL A 29 6.70 3.71 -24.15
C VAL A 29 8.13 3.75 -24.71
N ASP A 30 8.75 4.93 -24.73
CA ASP A 30 10.13 5.11 -25.22
C ASP A 30 11.20 4.97 -24.12
N LYS A 31 10.82 4.51 -22.92
CA LYS A 31 11.68 4.49 -21.71
C LYS A 31 11.56 3.15 -20.99
N LYS A 32 11.70 2.04 -21.71
CA LYS A 32 11.52 0.67 -21.17
C LYS A 32 12.45 0.35 -19.99
N GLU A 33 13.60 1.00 -19.91
CA GLU A 33 14.58 0.92 -18.82
C GLU A 33 14.04 1.46 -17.49
N LEU A 34 12.99 2.32 -17.54
CA LEU A 34 12.39 2.91 -16.35
C LEU A 34 11.19 2.10 -15.80
N LEU A 35 11.22 0.76 -15.96
CA LEU A 35 10.14 -0.12 -15.47
C LEU A 35 9.81 0.12 -13.98
N ILE A 36 10.82 0.34 -13.14
CA ILE A 36 10.61 0.57 -11.70
C ILE A 36 9.82 1.86 -11.49
N SER A 37 10.18 2.94 -12.18
CA SER A 37 9.48 4.22 -12.08
C SER A 37 8.03 4.13 -12.57
N LEU A 38 7.80 3.42 -13.67
CA LEU A 38 6.44 3.12 -14.16
C LEU A 38 5.61 2.39 -13.11
N LEU A 39 6.16 1.34 -12.48
CA LEU A 39 5.46 0.59 -11.43
C LEU A 39 5.20 1.44 -10.18
N GLN A 40 6.09 2.39 -9.86
CA GLN A 40 5.87 3.35 -8.76
C GLN A 40 4.71 4.29 -9.07
N ASP A 41 4.62 4.83 -10.28
CA ASP A 41 3.53 5.72 -10.69
C ASP A 41 2.18 4.97 -10.72
N ILE A 42 2.16 3.73 -11.22
CA ILE A 42 0.97 2.88 -11.17
C ILE A 42 0.54 2.64 -9.72
N GLN A 43 1.47 2.31 -8.84
CA GLN A 43 1.15 2.07 -7.43
C GLN A 43 0.72 3.34 -6.70
N ALA A 44 1.26 4.50 -7.05
CA ALA A 44 0.84 5.79 -6.48
C ALA A 44 -0.61 6.12 -6.86
N GLU A 45 -1.05 5.78 -8.07
CA GLU A 45 -2.42 6.03 -8.53
C GLU A 45 -3.43 5.01 -7.93
N PHE A 46 -3.06 3.72 -7.86
CA PHE A 46 -3.99 2.65 -7.47
C PHE A 46 -3.77 2.09 -6.06
N ASN A 47 -2.75 2.54 -5.33
CA ASN A 47 -2.27 2.01 -4.04
C ASN A 47 -1.69 0.57 -4.09
N TYR A 48 -1.78 -0.10 -5.23
CA TYR A 48 -1.21 -1.42 -5.48
C TYR A 48 -0.98 -1.61 -6.97
N LEU A 49 -0.43 -2.76 -7.37
CA LEU A 49 -0.18 -3.11 -8.78
C LEU A 49 -1.27 -4.09 -9.27
N PRO A 50 -2.35 -3.62 -9.92
CA PRO A 50 -3.38 -4.49 -10.46
C PRO A 50 -2.83 -5.41 -11.56
N ARG A 51 -3.23 -6.68 -11.55
CA ARG A 51 -2.74 -7.67 -12.52
C ARG A 51 -3.07 -7.32 -13.97
N ASP A 52 -4.26 -6.80 -14.22
CA ASP A 52 -4.70 -6.37 -15.54
C ASP A 52 -3.83 -5.21 -16.08
N VAL A 53 -3.45 -4.28 -15.21
CA VAL A 53 -2.52 -3.19 -15.57
C VAL A 53 -1.14 -3.74 -15.90
N LEU A 54 -0.60 -4.70 -15.11
CA LEU A 54 0.70 -5.32 -15.40
C LEU A 54 0.70 -6.07 -16.74
N VAL A 55 -0.42 -6.71 -17.10
CA VAL A 55 -0.59 -7.33 -18.43
C VAL A 55 -0.57 -6.26 -19.53
N LYS A 56 -1.26 -5.14 -19.36
CA LYS A 56 -1.21 -4.01 -20.32
C LYS A 56 0.21 -3.45 -20.46
N VAL A 57 0.95 -3.29 -19.35
CA VAL A 57 2.37 -2.86 -19.37
C VAL A 57 3.21 -3.82 -20.20
N SER A 58 3.05 -5.14 -19.98
CA SER A 58 3.77 -6.17 -20.74
C SER A 58 3.51 -6.04 -22.24
N GLN A 59 2.26 -5.87 -22.63
CA GLN A 59 1.85 -5.78 -24.04
C GLN A 59 2.33 -4.48 -24.72
N LYS A 60 2.17 -3.33 -24.04
CA LYS A 60 2.53 -2.02 -24.63
C LYS A 60 4.05 -1.78 -24.70
N LEU A 61 4.80 -2.22 -23.70
CA LEU A 61 6.25 -2.04 -23.66
C LEU A 61 7.04 -3.22 -24.24
N ASP A 62 6.36 -4.30 -24.61
CA ASP A 62 7.01 -5.53 -25.08
C ASP A 62 8.05 -6.06 -24.06
N ILE A 63 7.67 -6.05 -22.77
CA ILE A 63 8.46 -6.58 -21.67
C ILE A 63 7.80 -7.89 -21.20
N PRO A 64 8.56 -9.01 -21.04
CA PRO A 64 8.00 -10.25 -20.55
C PRO A 64 7.28 -10.05 -19.20
N LEU A 65 6.06 -10.56 -19.07
CA LEU A 65 5.27 -10.46 -17.84
C LEU A 65 6.00 -11.03 -16.62
N SER A 66 6.80 -12.09 -16.82
CA SER A 66 7.65 -12.69 -15.79
C SER A 66 8.69 -11.70 -15.24
N GLN A 67 9.27 -10.86 -16.09
CA GLN A 67 10.20 -9.81 -15.67
C GLN A 67 9.49 -8.74 -14.84
N ILE A 68 8.30 -8.32 -15.25
CA ILE A 68 7.48 -7.34 -14.51
C ILE A 68 7.14 -7.88 -13.11
N PHE A 69 6.67 -9.14 -13.02
CA PHE A 69 6.38 -9.78 -11.74
C PHE A 69 7.64 -9.98 -10.89
N SER A 70 8.79 -10.29 -11.49
CA SER A 70 10.04 -10.39 -10.76
C SER A 70 10.42 -9.07 -10.08
N VAL A 71 10.28 -7.95 -10.79
CA VAL A 71 10.50 -6.62 -10.22
C VAL A 71 9.46 -6.29 -9.14
N ALA A 72 8.17 -6.53 -9.43
CA ALA A 72 7.07 -6.22 -8.50
C ALA A 72 7.13 -7.03 -7.19
N THR A 73 7.69 -8.24 -7.22
CA THR A 73 7.85 -9.09 -6.02
C THR A 73 9.18 -8.89 -5.31
N PHE A 74 10.22 -8.43 -6.02
CA PHE A 74 11.53 -8.18 -5.43
C PHE A 74 11.52 -6.94 -4.53
N PHE A 75 10.91 -5.86 -4.97
CA PHE A 75 10.88 -4.62 -4.20
C PHE A 75 9.73 -4.63 -3.19
N ARG A 76 10.04 -4.55 -1.90
CA ARG A 76 9.05 -4.50 -0.81
C ARG A 76 8.12 -3.27 -0.87
N ALA A 77 8.51 -2.22 -1.59
CA ALA A 77 7.69 -1.05 -1.81
C ALA A 77 6.42 -1.35 -2.60
N PHE A 78 6.45 -2.38 -3.45
CA PHE A 78 5.31 -2.77 -4.28
C PHE A 78 4.34 -3.70 -3.55
N SER A 79 3.06 -3.59 -3.90
CA SER A 79 2.00 -4.49 -3.43
C SER A 79 1.21 -5.02 -4.62
N LEU A 80 1.06 -6.34 -4.67
CA LEU A 80 0.19 -7.03 -5.64
C LEU A 80 -1.23 -7.25 -5.10
N LYS A 81 -1.44 -6.93 -3.80
CA LYS A 81 -2.74 -7.00 -3.15
C LYS A 81 -3.31 -5.59 -2.97
N PRO A 82 -4.62 -5.40 -3.11
CA PRO A 82 -5.25 -4.11 -2.82
C PRO A 82 -4.89 -3.64 -1.41
N ARG A 83 -4.47 -2.38 -1.30
CA ARG A 83 -4.23 -1.71 -0.02
C ARG A 83 -5.43 -0.86 0.36
N GLY A 84 -5.63 -0.68 1.65
CA GLY A 84 -6.59 0.27 2.17
C GLY A 84 -6.17 1.72 1.90
N ARG A 85 -7.06 2.65 2.23
CA ARG A 85 -6.83 4.09 2.06
C ARG A 85 -5.64 4.60 2.88
N HIS A 86 -5.37 3.95 4.03
CA HIS A 86 -4.30 4.33 4.95
C HIS A 86 -3.38 3.14 5.19
N LEU A 87 -2.08 3.36 5.04
CA LEU A 87 -1.05 2.38 5.31
C LEU A 87 -0.48 2.61 6.72
N VAL A 88 -0.68 1.64 7.60
CA VAL A 88 -0.14 1.63 8.96
C VAL A 88 1.08 0.73 9.01
N THR A 89 2.25 1.30 9.27
CA THR A 89 3.52 0.57 9.35
C THR A 89 4.02 0.55 10.79
N VAL A 90 4.17 -0.63 11.37
CA VAL A 90 4.70 -0.83 12.74
C VAL A 90 6.15 -1.28 12.67
N CYS A 91 7.05 -0.55 13.34
CA CYS A 91 8.44 -0.93 13.46
C CYS A 91 8.62 -2.00 14.55
N LEU A 92 9.07 -3.20 14.15
CA LEU A 92 9.38 -4.31 15.04
C LEU A 92 10.90 -4.50 15.25
N GLY A 93 11.72 -3.52 14.86
CA GLY A 93 13.17 -3.54 15.11
C GLY A 93 13.49 -3.67 16.61
N THR A 94 14.65 -4.20 16.95
CA THR A 94 15.04 -4.57 18.32
C THR A 94 14.72 -3.49 19.36
N ALA A 95 15.10 -2.23 19.10
CA ALA A 95 14.85 -1.14 20.05
C ALA A 95 13.36 -0.83 20.25
N CYS A 96 12.56 -0.92 19.19
CA CYS A 96 11.11 -0.75 19.25
C CYS A 96 10.45 -1.95 19.90
N HIS A 97 10.90 -3.15 19.58
CA HIS A 97 10.39 -4.41 20.14
C HIS A 97 10.55 -4.47 21.66
N VAL A 98 11.77 -4.20 22.17
CA VAL A 98 12.07 -4.15 23.62
C VAL A 98 11.20 -3.11 24.34
N ARG A 99 10.87 -2.00 23.68
CA ARG A 99 9.97 -0.97 24.19
C ARG A 99 8.49 -1.28 24.01
N GLY A 100 8.14 -2.48 23.52
CA GLY A 100 6.78 -2.98 23.43
C GLY A 100 6.05 -2.73 22.11
N ALA A 101 6.77 -2.55 20.98
CA ALA A 101 6.16 -2.36 19.68
C ALA A 101 5.24 -3.53 19.27
N GLN A 102 5.54 -4.76 19.71
CA GLN A 102 4.69 -5.92 19.44
C GLN A 102 3.25 -5.70 19.93
N ARG A 103 3.06 -5.02 21.07
CA ARG A 103 1.72 -4.72 21.62
C ARG A 103 0.85 -3.90 20.67
N MET A 104 1.45 -3.08 19.80
CA MET A 104 0.70 -2.33 18.76
C MET A 104 0.21 -3.26 17.65
N ALA A 105 1.05 -4.18 17.19
CA ALA A 105 0.67 -5.18 16.20
C ALA A 105 -0.44 -6.11 16.75
N ASP A 106 -0.26 -6.62 17.98
CA ASP A 106 -1.23 -7.48 18.66
C ASP A 106 -2.58 -6.77 18.86
N LYS A 107 -2.54 -5.47 19.18
CA LYS A 107 -3.75 -4.67 19.31
C LYS A 107 -4.47 -4.49 17.98
N LEU A 108 -3.74 -4.22 16.90
CA LEU A 108 -4.33 -4.10 15.56
C LEU A 108 -4.96 -5.43 15.11
N GLU A 109 -4.31 -6.56 15.39
CA GLU A 109 -4.88 -7.87 15.10
C GLU A 109 -6.16 -8.13 15.91
N ARG A 110 -6.17 -7.83 17.20
CA ARG A 110 -7.32 -8.08 18.07
C ARG A 110 -8.50 -7.16 17.81
N ASP A 111 -8.25 -5.84 17.68
CA ASP A 111 -9.31 -4.83 17.67
C ASP A 111 -9.82 -4.54 16.25
N TYR A 112 -9.01 -4.78 15.22
CA TYR A 112 -9.31 -4.53 13.80
C TYR A 112 -9.25 -5.79 12.94
N SER A 113 -8.96 -6.98 13.51
CA SER A 113 -8.72 -8.24 12.79
C SER A 113 -7.66 -8.10 11.70
N LEU A 114 -6.66 -7.26 11.93
CA LEU A 114 -5.70 -6.79 10.93
C LEU A 114 -4.33 -7.41 11.18
N LYS A 115 -4.00 -8.46 10.43
CA LYS A 115 -2.68 -9.10 10.47
C LYS A 115 -1.67 -8.38 9.57
N PRO A 116 -0.36 -8.52 9.82
CA PRO A 116 0.66 -7.99 8.94
C PRO A 116 0.47 -8.45 7.49
N GLY A 117 0.34 -7.49 6.57
CA GLY A 117 0.07 -7.72 5.16
C GLY A 117 -1.42 -7.75 4.77
N ASP A 118 -2.33 -7.63 5.73
CA ASP A 118 -3.76 -7.62 5.47
C ASP A 118 -4.33 -6.19 5.46
N THR A 119 -5.53 -6.08 4.89
CA THR A 119 -6.33 -4.85 4.82
C THR A 119 -7.65 -5.09 5.54
N THR A 120 -8.15 -4.09 6.27
CA THR A 120 -9.47 -4.15 6.93
C THR A 120 -10.60 -4.35 5.92
N GLU A 121 -11.70 -4.99 6.33
CA GLU A 121 -12.86 -5.27 5.47
C GLU A 121 -13.46 -4.00 4.83
N ASP A 122 -13.42 -2.88 5.55
CA ASP A 122 -13.85 -1.56 5.07
C ASP A 122 -12.84 -0.89 4.13
N SER A 123 -11.73 -1.60 3.79
CA SER A 123 -10.62 -1.09 2.97
C SER A 123 -10.02 0.22 3.50
N LYS A 124 -10.08 0.45 4.80
CA LYS A 124 -9.60 1.68 5.41
C LYS A 124 -8.13 1.60 5.77
N PHE A 125 -7.71 0.55 6.46
CA PHE A 125 -6.34 0.38 6.92
C PHE A 125 -5.70 -0.87 6.34
N THR A 126 -4.43 -0.75 5.94
CA THR A 126 -3.54 -1.89 5.68
C THR A 126 -2.44 -1.89 6.73
N LEU A 127 -2.15 -3.03 7.34
CA LEU A 127 -1.05 -3.17 8.28
C LEU A 127 0.19 -3.72 7.58
N GLU A 128 1.29 -3.01 7.70
CA GLU A 128 2.62 -3.53 7.39
C GLU A 128 3.51 -3.53 8.64
N THR A 129 4.44 -4.46 8.69
CA THR A 129 5.48 -4.49 9.72
C THR A 129 6.84 -4.40 9.06
N VAL A 130 7.76 -3.67 9.70
CA VAL A 130 9.13 -3.53 9.21
C VAL A 130 10.11 -3.86 10.32
N ASN A 131 11.27 -4.42 9.94
CA ASN A 131 12.30 -4.82 10.90
C ASN A 131 13.04 -3.62 11.51
N CYS A 132 13.14 -2.50 10.78
CA CYS A 132 13.69 -1.26 11.34
C CYS A 132 13.39 -0.07 10.41
N LEU A 133 12.97 1.06 11.00
CA LEU A 133 12.79 2.35 10.33
C LEU A 133 14.00 3.30 10.50
N GLY A 134 15.03 2.89 11.24
CA GLY A 134 16.20 3.72 11.49
C GLY A 134 16.05 4.80 12.59
N CYS A 135 14.84 5.01 13.12
CA CYS A 135 14.53 6.06 14.10
C CYS A 135 14.40 5.54 15.54
N CYS A 136 15.37 4.73 15.98
CA CYS A 136 15.34 4.01 17.27
C CYS A 136 15.19 4.92 18.50
N ALA A 137 15.70 6.13 18.47
CA ALA A 137 15.55 7.11 19.56
C ALA A 137 14.08 7.45 19.82
N LEU A 138 13.24 7.43 18.80
CA LEU A 138 11.82 7.75 18.83
C LEU A 138 10.91 6.54 19.16
N GLY A 139 11.50 5.35 19.32
CA GLY A 139 10.75 4.09 19.52
C GLY A 139 9.90 4.04 20.79
N PRO A 140 8.79 3.26 20.75
CA PRO A 140 8.23 2.55 19.60
C PRO A 140 7.66 3.49 18.55
N VAL A 141 7.89 3.18 17.26
CA VAL A 141 7.46 4.02 16.14
C VAL A 141 6.41 3.31 15.30
N VAL A 142 5.36 4.04 14.99
CA VAL A 142 4.34 3.67 14.00
C VAL A 142 4.31 4.76 12.95
N VAL A 143 4.20 4.39 11.68
CA VAL A 143 4.06 5.34 10.56
C VAL A 143 2.68 5.15 9.96
N VAL A 144 1.96 6.23 9.73
CA VAL A 144 0.67 6.21 9.02
C VAL A 144 0.77 7.18 7.85
N ASP A 145 0.63 6.65 6.63
CA ASP A 145 0.75 7.42 5.37
C ASP A 145 2.02 8.29 5.31
N GLY A 146 3.16 7.74 5.75
CA GLY A 146 4.42 8.47 5.78
C GLY A 146 4.62 9.39 6.99
N ASN A 147 3.60 9.59 7.84
CA ASN A 147 3.71 10.39 9.06
C ASN A 147 4.25 9.56 10.23
N TYR A 148 5.39 9.96 10.78
CA TYR A 148 6.07 9.26 11.86
C TYR A 148 5.49 9.63 13.21
N GLU A 149 4.93 8.65 13.90
CA GLU A 149 4.44 8.79 15.27
C GLU A 149 5.41 8.11 16.25
N SER A 150 5.95 8.90 17.18
CA SER A 150 6.97 8.47 18.14
C SER A 150 6.37 7.99 19.46
N GLN A 151 7.10 7.16 20.22
CA GLN A 151 6.72 6.72 21.56
C GLN A 151 5.27 6.25 21.63
N VAL A 152 4.88 5.41 20.66
CA VAL A 152 3.51 4.94 20.54
C VAL A 152 3.26 3.83 21.56
N ASN A 153 2.17 3.96 22.28
CA ASN A 153 1.59 2.93 23.14
C ASN A 153 0.18 2.58 22.62
N PRO A 154 -0.47 1.52 23.14
CA PRO A 154 -1.79 1.11 22.66
C PRO A 154 -2.86 2.21 22.69
N ASP A 155 -2.88 3.07 23.72
CA ASP A 155 -3.85 4.17 23.84
C ASP A 155 -3.55 5.31 22.86
N LYS A 156 -2.26 5.59 22.64
CA LYS A 156 -1.83 6.58 21.64
C LYS A 156 -2.15 6.10 20.22
N LEU A 157 -1.99 4.79 19.95
CA LEU A 157 -2.33 4.20 18.66
C LEU A 157 -3.81 4.44 18.31
N ASP A 158 -4.74 4.22 19.23
CA ASP A 158 -6.16 4.49 19.01
C ASP A 158 -6.43 5.94 18.68
N ARG A 159 -5.78 6.86 19.38
CA ARG A 159 -5.92 8.31 19.12
C ARG A 159 -5.38 8.68 17.75
N ILE A 160 -4.29 8.06 17.31
CA ILE A 160 -3.72 8.26 15.98
C ILE A 160 -4.71 7.77 14.92
N LEU A 161 -5.17 6.52 15.01
CA LEU A 161 -6.05 5.93 14.00
C LEU A 161 -7.41 6.63 13.88
N ARG A 162 -7.93 7.20 14.97
CA ARG A 162 -9.17 8.02 14.94
C ARG A 162 -9.06 9.30 14.12
N LYS A 163 -7.85 9.81 13.86
CA LYS A 163 -7.64 11.00 13.02
C LYS A 163 -7.84 10.71 11.54
N TYR A 164 -7.64 9.45 11.15
CA TYR A 164 -7.80 8.99 9.79
C TYR A 164 -9.24 8.47 9.61
N LYS A 165 -10.05 9.19 8.83
CA LYS A 165 -11.48 8.88 8.59
C LYS A 165 -11.70 8.21 7.24
#